data_decab93044564b13968b63f038ebc5d9
#
_entry.id   decab93044564b13968b63f038ebc5d9
#
_cell.length_a   1.000
_cell.length_b   1.000
_cell.length_c   1.000
_cell.angle_alpha   90.00
_cell.angle_beta   90.00
_cell.angle_gamma   90.00
#
_symmetry.space_group_name_H-M   'P 1'
#
loop_
_entity.id
_entity.type
_entity.pdbx_description
1 polymer ?
#
loop_
_entity_poly.entity_id
_entity_poly.type
_entity_poly.pdbx_seq_one_letter_code
_entity_poly.pdbx_strand_id
1 'polypeptide(L)'
;MFLLRLFMVAITISATYSIEINPKILINNVECLVDLSTQLVKGECRISLENNDDKPVNSILYAFEPSYKNHIAFVSAHQIYESNRLGLHVKPVALLGHGDKQFYQIDFNATRPLRLKSRTPIVIEYVLTNALYPHPEEITQKDRQLMMFNGNAYFYSPYKTLKSSIKFQTGTRRIEDYTIFNPVSLSSGDVIYGPYGSLESFAYSKVSIHYDNNTPFLKVTKLIRTIELSHWGNVAVTEVVDLAHHGAKLKGSFSRYDYQRETNSGVSSVKSFKMYLPASATSVYYRDVIGNISTSNQRTLLDSVELDIRPRFPLFGGWKTHYTIGYNVPAYEYLYNSGEDYLLKMRLIDHLYDNMIIEDVTVVIILPEGSSDLNLKTPHPSVRLPDGLHYTYLDTIGRPTIKLKMSNVVESHISDFELKYKFPKAFMFHEPLIVIIAIYILFITVIIWVRLDFSIAKDVHSETRQRISGIMSAIMYHIERRANVYNSWDEALNKLKHTKDVNSYNTTVKQIQADYKNESNGINELAAKLKTESVELTDKLNDVQKTEKLLKELYGQTQALYTEKLIAGKVGRNQFVELDSGLKRKKEECQERITQLLKSLN
;
A
#
# COMPACT_ATOMS: atom_id res chain seq x y z
N MET A 1 -59.63 -23.88 12.58
CA MET A 1 -59.33 -23.00 13.75
C MET A 1 -58.19 -22.06 13.38
N PHE A 2 -58.57 -20.93 12.78
CA PHE A 2 -57.63 -19.92 12.27
C PHE A 2 -57.25 -18.99 13.42
N LEU A 3 -55.99 -18.97 13.81
CA LEU A 3 -55.45 -17.98 14.75
C LEU A 3 -54.94 -16.78 13.96
N LEU A 4 -55.67 -15.71 14.04
CA LEU A 4 -55.33 -14.36 13.59
C LEU A 4 -54.13 -13.88 14.38
N ARG A 5 -52.93 -13.81 13.76
CA ARG A 5 -51.81 -13.07 14.30
C ARG A 5 -51.94 -11.61 13.88
N LEU A 6 -52.39 -10.80 14.81
CA LEU A 6 -52.38 -9.35 14.73
C LEU A 6 -50.92 -8.90 14.74
N PHE A 7 -50.40 -8.45 13.59
CA PHE A 7 -49.13 -7.72 13.49
C PHE A 7 -49.38 -6.31 14.02
N MET A 8 -48.99 -6.07 15.29
CA MET A 8 -48.89 -4.72 15.82
C MET A 8 -47.63 -4.10 15.22
N VAL A 9 -47.77 -3.33 14.15
CA VAL A 9 -46.71 -2.43 13.66
C VAL A 9 -46.61 -1.30 14.69
N ALA A 10 -45.67 -1.42 15.59
CA ALA A 10 -45.26 -0.31 16.42
C ALA A 10 -44.61 0.73 15.50
N ILE A 11 -45.39 1.69 15.04
CA ILE A 11 -44.87 2.93 14.47
C ILE A 11 -44.18 3.64 15.63
N THR A 12 -42.88 3.42 15.75
CA THR A 12 -42.03 4.32 16.53
C THR A 12 -42.06 5.66 15.81
N ILE A 13 -42.98 6.53 16.23
CA ILE A 13 -42.90 7.95 15.94
C ILE A 13 -41.64 8.40 16.66
N SER A 14 -40.51 8.32 16.00
CA SER A 14 -39.37 9.12 16.36
C SER A 14 -39.87 10.56 16.27
N ALA A 15 -40.02 11.21 17.43
CA ALA A 15 -40.27 12.64 17.50
C ALA A 15 -39.08 13.30 16.76
N THR A 16 -39.26 13.58 15.50
CA THR A 16 -38.42 14.47 14.75
C THR A 16 -38.63 15.82 15.39
N TYR A 17 -37.78 16.18 16.37
CA TYR A 17 -37.68 17.56 16.79
C TYR A 17 -37.41 18.35 15.51
N SER A 18 -38.40 19.12 15.07
CA SER A 18 -38.21 20.06 13.97
C SER A 18 -37.19 21.07 14.49
N ILE A 19 -35.98 20.99 13.95
CA ILE A 19 -34.96 21.98 14.27
C ILE A 19 -35.42 23.26 13.59
N GLU A 20 -35.77 24.27 14.40
CA GLU A 20 -36.17 25.57 13.90
C GLU A 20 -35.03 26.58 14.07
N ILE A 21 -34.99 27.57 13.19
CA ILE A 21 -34.03 28.65 13.26
C ILE A 21 -34.49 29.57 14.43
N ASN A 22 -33.65 29.73 15.48
CA ASN A 22 -33.96 30.63 16.57
C ASN A 22 -33.61 32.08 16.18
N PRO A 23 -34.60 32.94 15.94
CA PRO A 23 -34.37 34.32 15.49
C PRO A 23 -33.73 35.24 16.55
N LYS A 24 -33.68 34.79 17.82
CA LYS A 24 -33.10 35.54 18.92
C LYS A 24 -31.57 35.40 19.02
N ILE A 25 -30.97 34.53 18.21
CA ILE A 25 -29.52 34.45 18.10
C ILE A 25 -29.03 35.55 17.15
N LEU A 26 -28.06 36.31 17.60
CA LEU A 26 -27.46 37.41 16.87
C LEU A 26 -25.97 37.15 16.62
N ILE A 27 -25.50 37.51 15.44
CA ILE A 27 -24.09 37.50 15.12
C ILE A 27 -23.55 38.92 15.16
N ASN A 28 -22.69 39.21 16.14
CA ASN A 28 -22.15 40.56 16.34
C ASN A 28 -21.06 40.92 15.33
N ASN A 29 -20.14 40.01 15.09
CA ASN A 29 -19.05 40.20 14.17
C ASN A 29 -18.70 38.87 13.49
N VAL A 30 -18.42 38.94 12.19
CA VAL A 30 -17.89 37.84 11.40
C VAL A 30 -16.68 38.30 10.60
N GLU A 31 -15.61 37.55 10.70
CA GLU A 31 -14.42 37.71 9.92
C GLU A 31 -14.12 36.36 9.23
N CYS A 32 -14.32 36.27 7.94
CA CYS A 32 -14.02 35.09 7.16
C CYS A 32 -12.75 35.28 6.33
N LEU A 33 -11.88 34.28 6.41
CA LEU A 33 -10.76 34.11 5.50
C LEU A 33 -11.08 32.93 4.57
N VAL A 34 -11.10 33.18 3.28
CA VAL A 34 -11.32 32.15 2.25
C VAL A 34 -10.06 32.03 1.41
N ASP A 35 -9.35 30.95 1.57
CA ASP A 35 -8.13 30.64 0.85
C ASP A 35 -8.46 29.99 -0.50
N LEU A 36 -8.06 30.64 -1.58
CA LEU A 36 -8.20 30.23 -2.97
C LEU A 36 -6.85 29.87 -3.63
N SER A 37 -5.77 29.81 -2.82
CA SER A 37 -4.41 29.62 -3.34
C SER A 37 -4.17 28.23 -3.95
N THR A 38 -4.98 27.26 -3.58
CA THR A 38 -4.87 25.86 -4.02
C THR A 38 -6.11 25.42 -4.80
N GLN A 39 -6.19 24.14 -5.14
CA GLN A 39 -7.39 23.57 -5.78
C GLN A 39 -8.60 23.46 -4.84
N LEU A 40 -8.36 23.46 -3.52
CA LEU A 40 -9.39 23.46 -2.50
C LEU A 40 -9.73 24.91 -2.10
N VAL A 41 -11.00 25.17 -1.91
CA VAL A 41 -11.43 26.42 -1.26
C VAL A 41 -11.57 26.16 0.23
N LYS A 42 -10.67 26.72 1.03
CA LYS A 42 -10.64 26.55 2.49
C LYS A 42 -11.13 27.82 3.15
N GLY A 43 -12.20 27.73 3.92
CA GLY A 43 -12.76 28.85 4.65
C GLY A 43 -12.57 28.71 6.15
N GLU A 44 -12.10 29.77 6.80
CA GLU A 44 -12.06 29.93 8.26
C GLU A 44 -12.89 31.15 8.62
N CYS A 45 -14.03 30.96 9.29
CA CYS A 45 -14.91 32.02 9.72
C CYS A 45 -14.89 32.16 11.25
N ARG A 46 -14.43 33.28 11.75
CA ARG A 46 -14.46 33.65 13.16
C ARG A 46 -15.73 34.43 13.44
N ILE A 47 -16.59 33.88 14.28
CA ILE A 47 -17.93 34.36 14.51
C ILE A 47 -18.09 34.68 15.99
N SER A 48 -18.59 35.86 16.30
CA SER A 48 -18.98 36.23 17.66
C SER A 48 -20.50 36.14 17.79
N LEU A 49 -20.97 35.13 18.49
CA LEU A 49 -22.39 34.86 18.73
C LEU A 49 -22.87 35.51 20.02
N GLU A 50 -24.09 36.02 19.99
CA GLU A 50 -24.80 36.53 21.16
C GLU A 50 -26.20 35.91 21.23
N ASN A 51 -26.55 35.39 22.40
CA ASN A 51 -27.87 34.82 22.65
C ASN A 51 -28.76 35.83 23.34
N ASN A 52 -29.78 36.29 22.65
CA ASN A 52 -30.81 37.19 23.19
C ASN A 52 -32.08 36.45 23.62
N ASP A 53 -32.04 35.10 23.68
CA ASP A 53 -33.13 34.31 24.21
C ASP A 53 -33.07 34.19 25.73
N ASP A 54 -34.20 33.91 26.38
CA ASP A 54 -34.30 33.75 27.83
C ASP A 54 -33.74 32.40 28.33
N LYS A 55 -33.40 31.49 27.40
CA LYS A 55 -32.86 30.17 27.69
C LYS A 55 -31.47 30.00 27.12
N PRO A 56 -30.62 29.18 27.76
CA PRO A 56 -29.34 28.82 27.16
C PRO A 56 -29.57 28.00 25.89
N VAL A 57 -28.77 28.25 24.84
CA VAL A 57 -28.85 27.56 23.57
C VAL A 57 -27.74 26.50 23.48
N ASN A 58 -28.13 25.26 23.21
CA ASN A 58 -27.22 24.12 23.15
C ASN A 58 -26.67 23.85 21.74
N SER A 59 -27.32 24.39 20.71
CA SER A 59 -26.88 24.21 19.32
C SER A 59 -27.21 25.40 18.46
N ILE A 60 -26.42 25.61 17.43
CA ILE A 60 -26.65 26.61 16.38
C ILE A 60 -26.65 25.95 15.01
N LEU A 61 -27.19 26.67 14.03
CA LEU A 61 -27.21 26.25 12.65
C LEU A 61 -26.22 27.10 11.85
N TYR A 62 -25.45 26.44 11.01
CA TYR A 62 -24.65 27.05 9.98
C TYR A 62 -25.22 26.68 8.60
N ALA A 63 -25.34 27.63 7.71
CA ALA A 63 -25.93 27.43 6.39
C ALA A 63 -24.92 27.69 5.30
N PHE A 64 -24.93 26.83 4.28
CA PHE A 64 -24.23 27.08 3.03
C PHE A 64 -25.20 27.54 1.95
N GLU A 65 -24.68 28.31 1.01
CA GLU A 65 -25.41 28.69 -0.19
C GLU A 65 -25.81 27.46 -1.00
N PRO A 66 -26.97 27.52 -1.72
CA PRO A 66 -27.39 26.42 -2.58
C PRO A 66 -26.36 25.99 -3.62
N SER A 67 -25.57 26.95 -4.13
CA SER A 67 -24.49 26.72 -5.08
C SER A 67 -23.40 25.75 -4.58
N TYR A 68 -23.16 25.71 -3.26
CA TYR A 68 -22.11 24.87 -2.68
C TYR A 68 -22.58 23.51 -2.18
N LYS A 69 -23.87 23.19 -2.28
CA LYS A 69 -24.45 21.95 -1.72
C LYS A 69 -23.68 20.68 -2.07
N ASN A 70 -23.21 20.57 -3.32
CA ASN A 70 -22.47 19.39 -3.79
C ASN A 70 -20.93 19.54 -3.69
N HIS A 71 -20.46 20.69 -3.24
CA HIS A 71 -19.05 21.04 -3.16
C HIS A 71 -18.49 20.94 -1.74
N ILE A 72 -19.35 20.82 -0.73
CA ILE A 72 -18.92 20.74 0.67
C ILE A 72 -18.29 19.38 0.91
N ALA A 73 -17.01 19.37 1.26
CA ALA A 73 -16.28 18.17 1.61
C ALA A 73 -16.18 18.00 3.14
N PHE A 74 -15.85 19.07 3.85
CA PHE A 74 -15.58 18.99 5.27
C PHE A 74 -16.06 20.24 5.98
N VAL A 75 -16.60 20.07 7.19
CA VAL A 75 -17.00 21.17 8.07
C VAL A 75 -16.61 20.80 9.50
N SER A 76 -15.90 21.69 10.16
CA SER A 76 -15.58 21.58 11.58
C SER A 76 -15.86 22.90 12.31
N ALA A 77 -16.04 22.83 13.60
CA ALA A 77 -16.25 24.00 14.43
C ALA A 77 -15.53 23.85 15.77
N HIS A 78 -14.99 24.96 16.27
CA HIS A 78 -14.38 24.98 17.57
C HIS A 78 -14.79 26.25 18.32
N GLN A 79 -14.99 26.11 19.62
CA GLN A 79 -15.18 27.22 20.52
C GLN A 79 -13.82 27.69 21.05
N ILE A 80 -13.59 29.01 21.02
CA ILE A 80 -12.36 29.58 21.60
C ILE A 80 -12.64 29.91 23.07
N TYR A 81 -11.82 29.34 23.94
CA TYR A 81 -11.88 29.60 25.36
C TYR A 81 -10.46 29.78 25.93
N GLU A 82 -10.14 30.96 26.51
CA GLU A 82 -8.83 31.24 27.11
C GLU A 82 -7.63 30.76 26.32
N SER A 83 -7.62 30.96 25.00
CA SER A 83 -6.60 30.52 24.05
C SER A 83 -6.64 29.02 23.65
N ASN A 84 -7.52 28.22 24.25
CA ASN A 84 -7.71 26.82 23.87
C ASN A 84 -8.84 26.70 22.84
N ARG A 85 -8.64 25.79 21.86
CA ARG A 85 -9.66 25.41 20.89
C ARG A 85 -10.39 24.16 21.39
N LEU A 86 -11.67 24.28 21.69
CA LEU A 86 -12.52 23.16 22.08
C LEU A 86 -13.34 22.72 20.86
N GLY A 87 -13.10 21.52 20.34
CA GLY A 87 -13.88 20.95 19.23
C GLY A 87 -15.36 20.82 19.58
N LEU A 88 -16.21 21.22 18.64
CA LEU A 88 -17.66 21.08 18.71
C LEU A 88 -18.13 19.97 17.77
N HIS A 89 -19.21 19.31 18.13
CA HIS A 89 -19.79 18.28 17.27
C HIS A 89 -20.61 18.92 16.15
N VAL A 90 -20.29 18.59 14.90
CA VAL A 90 -20.94 19.13 13.70
C VAL A 90 -21.63 17.98 12.95
N LYS A 91 -22.91 18.14 12.64
CA LYS A 91 -23.69 17.15 11.87
C LYS A 91 -24.53 17.82 10.78
N PRO A 92 -24.66 17.25 9.60
CA PRO A 92 -25.54 17.76 8.57
C PRO A 92 -27.01 17.55 8.97
N VAL A 93 -27.85 18.55 8.68
CA VAL A 93 -29.28 18.52 9.04
C VAL A 93 -30.09 19.09 7.87
N ALA A 94 -31.26 18.48 7.63
CA ALA A 94 -32.25 19.00 6.69
C ALA A 94 -33.32 19.77 7.44
N LEU A 95 -33.63 21.00 6.98
CA LEU A 95 -34.70 21.82 7.54
C LEU A 95 -35.92 21.81 6.64
N LEU A 96 -37.10 21.67 7.24
CA LEU A 96 -38.36 21.78 6.55
C LEU A 96 -38.53 23.20 5.98
N GLY A 97 -38.93 23.30 4.71
CA GLY A 97 -39.10 24.59 4.01
C GLY A 97 -37.83 25.17 3.39
N HIS A 98 -36.66 24.58 3.57
CA HIS A 98 -35.38 25.04 3.06
C HIS A 98 -34.58 23.93 2.34
N GLY A 99 -35.26 23.08 1.56
CA GLY A 99 -34.64 21.90 0.92
C GLY A 99 -33.57 22.20 -0.13
N ASP A 100 -33.49 23.43 -0.60
CA ASP A 100 -32.45 23.93 -1.52
C ASP A 100 -31.11 24.21 -0.84
N LYS A 101 -31.12 24.46 0.49
CA LYS A 101 -29.96 24.85 1.29
C LYS A 101 -29.40 23.68 2.08
N GLN A 102 -28.10 23.70 2.33
CA GLN A 102 -27.44 22.72 3.20
C GLN A 102 -27.18 23.35 4.56
N PHE A 103 -27.66 22.70 5.62
CA PHE A 103 -27.45 23.14 7.00
C PHE A 103 -26.58 22.16 7.76
N TYR A 104 -25.80 22.70 8.68
CA TYR A 104 -25.03 21.96 9.66
C TYR A 104 -25.42 22.44 11.06
N GLN A 105 -25.78 21.51 11.92
CA GLN A 105 -26.00 21.77 13.32
C GLN A 105 -24.67 21.65 14.06
N ILE A 106 -24.31 22.65 14.81
CA ILE A 106 -23.12 22.73 15.66
C ILE A 106 -23.60 22.63 17.10
N ASP A 107 -23.28 21.55 17.76
CA ASP A 107 -23.70 21.30 19.16
C ASP A 107 -22.62 21.82 20.10
N PHE A 108 -23.00 22.70 21.04
CA PHE A 108 -22.14 23.13 22.11
C PHE A 108 -21.95 22.02 23.15
N ASN A 109 -20.83 22.06 23.87
CA ASN A 109 -20.63 21.13 24.97
C ASN A 109 -21.72 21.34 26.04
N ALA A 110 -22.29 20.26 26.55
CA ALA A 110 -23.34 20.33 27.59
C ALA A 110 -22.96 21.13 28.83
N THR A 111 -21.68 21.19 29.16
CA THR A 111 -21.14 21.97 30.27
C THR A 111 -21.01 23.49 29.98
N ARG A 112 -21.06 23.87 28.68
CA ARG A 112 -20.81 25.24 28.21
C ARG A 112 -21.75 25.66 27.08
N PRO A 113 -23.05 25.70 27.33
CA PRO A 113 -24.03 26.18 26.36
C PRO A 113 -23.84 27.70 26.13
N LEU A 114 -24.40 28.22 25.06
CA LEU A 114 -24.45 29.63 24.77
C LEU A 114 -25.42 30.31 25.76
N ARG A 115 -24.85 30.96 26.80
CA ARG A 115 -25.62 31.59 27.89
C ARG A 115 -26.29 32.86 27.39
N LEU A 116 -27.33 33.26 28.09
CA LEU A 116 -28.04 34.54 27.90
C LEU A 116 -27.07 35.74 27.92
N LYS A 117 -27.21 36.61 26.92
CA LYS A 117 -26.41 37.86 26.76
C LYS A 117 -24.87 37.63 26.77
N SER A 118 -24.42 36.38 26.65
CA SER A 118 -23.00 36.10 26.56
C SER A 118 -22.52 36.15 25.11
N ARG A 119 -21.35 36.71 24.92
CA ARG A 119 -20.64 36.66 23.63
C ARG A 119 -19.70 35.48 23.62
N THR A 120 -19.92 34.57 22.67
CA THR A 120 -19.11 33.38 22.54
C THR A 120 -18.44 33.38 21.17
N PRO A 121 -17.09 33.42 21.13
CA PRO A 121 -16.38 33.29 19.88
C PRO A 121 -16.32 31.83 19.47
N ILE A 122 -16.68 31.56 18.20
CA ILE A 122 -16.52 30.28 17.55
C ILE A 122 -15.76 30.45 16.24
N VAL A 123 -15.04 29.41 15.85
CA VAL A 123 -14.40 29.32 14.55
C VAL A 123 -15.04 28.17 13.81
N ILE A 124 -15.50 28.42 12.60
CA ILE A 124 -16.02 27.43 11.69
C ILE A 124 -15.03 27.29 10.54
N GLU A 125 -14.52 26.10 10.34
CA GLU A 125 -13.63 25.76 9.24
C GLU A 125 -14.39 24.88 8.25
N TYR A 126 -14.25 25.16 6.96
CA TYR A 126 -14.86 24.35 5.91
C TYR A 126 -13.94 24.19 4.71
N VAL A 127 -14.13 23.11 3.98
CA VAL A 127 -13.40 22.81 2.75
C VAL A 127 -14.42 22.53 1.65
N LEU A 128 -14.29 23.29 0.54
CA LEU A 128 -15.07 23.04 -0.66
C LEU A 128 -14.20 22.47 -1.76
N THR A 129 -14.71 21.49 -2.47
CA THR A 129 -14.08 20.84 -3.62
C THR A 129 -14.76 21.27 -4.91
N ASN A 130 -14.04 21.26 -6.02
CA ASN A 130 -14.57 21.60 -7.34
C ASN A 130 -15.29 22.99 -7.41
N ALA A 131 -14.94 23.93 -6.52
CA ALA A 131 -15.52 25.27 -6.50
C ALA A 131 -14.73 26.27 -7.38
N LEU A 132 -13.53 25.89 -7.81
CA LEU A 132 -12.69 26.63 -8.74
C LEU A 132 -12.79 25.98 -10.11
N TYR A 133 -12.94 26.78 -11.16
CA TYR A 133 -12.96 26.30 -12.52
C TYR A 133 -12.05 27.15 -13.43
N PRO A 134 -11.39 26.52 -14.42
CA PRO A 134 -10.50 27.25 -15.32
C PRO A 134 -11.28 28.16 -16.26
N HIS A 135 -10.79 29.37 -16.47
CA HIS A 135 -11.31 30.29 -17.46
C HIS A 135 -10.14 31.07 -18.06
N PRO A 136 -9.77 30.83 -19.33
CA PRO A 136 -10.41 29.94 -20.31
C PRO A 136 -10.28 28.44 -19.99
N GLU A 137 -11.22 27.63 -20.51
CA GLU A 137 -11.21 26.18 -20.32
C GLU A 137 -10.01 25.47 -20.97
N GLU A 138 -9.51 26.07 -22.07
CA GLU A 138 -8.39 25.54 -22.83
C GLU A 138 -7.26 26.55 -22.91
N ILE A 139 -6.04 26.09 -22.66
CA ILE A 139 -4.80 26.89 -22.71
C ILE A 139 -3.74 26.16 -23.52
N THR A 140 -2.83 26.92 -24.15
CA THR A 140 -1.67 26.34 -24.80
C THR A 140 -0.65 25.85 -23.76
N GLN A 141 0.32 25.05 -24.18
CA GLN A 141 1.38 24.53 -23.32
C GLN A 141 2.21 25.63 -22.63
N LYS A 142 2.25 26.85 -23.22
CA LYS A 142 3.03 28.01 -22.75
C LYS A 142 2.23 28.97 -21.88
N ASP A 143 0.90 28.90 -21.96
CA ASP A 143 0.03 29.80 -21.23
C ASP A 143 -0.04 29.43 -19.74
N ARG A 144 -0.37 30.42 -18.94
CA ARG A 144 -0.65 30.25 -17.52
C ARG A 144 -2.12 29.88 -17.33
N GLN A 145 -2.37 29.14 -16.29
CA GLN A 145 -3.71 28.78 -15.91
C GLN A 145 -4.36 29.89 -15.10
N LEU A 146 -5.48 30.37 -15.56
CA LEU A 146 -6.34 31.30 -14.85
C LEU A 146 -7.54 30.54 -14.30
N MET A 147 -7.91 30.86 -13.06
CA MET A 147 -9.03 30.22 -12.36
C MET A 147 -10.07 31.26 -11.99
N MET A 148 -11.32 30.85 -12.04
CA MET A 148 -12.45 31.67 -11.61
C MET A 148 -13.13 31.04 -10.41
N PHE A 149 -13.39 31.89 -9.42
CA PHE A 149 -14.16 31.57 -8.23
C PHE A 149 -15.44 32.41 -8.22
N ASN A 150 -16.58 31.78 -7.95
CA ASN A 150 -17.84 32.46 -7.68
C ASN A 150 -18.22 32.27 -6.22
N GLY A 151 -18.44 33.37 -5.53
CA GLY A 151 -18.75 33.39 -4.11
C GLY A 151 -19.78 34.44 -3.73
N ASN A 152 -19.85 34.74 -2.45
CA ASN A 152 -20.73 35.73 -1.85
C ASN A 152 -19.90 36.81 -1.16
N ALA A 153 -20.28 38.07 -1.32
CA ALA A 153 -19.70 39.18 -0.59
C ALA A 153 -20.11 39.20 0.90
N TYR A 154 -21.22 38.54 1.23
CA TYR A 154 -21.77 38.49 2.56
C TYR A 154 -21.56 37.14 3.23
N PHE A 155 -21.47 37.15 4.55
CA PHE A 155 -21.53 35.92 5.30
C PHE A 155 -22.95 35.32 5.26
N TYR A 156 -23.07 34.13 4.68
CA TYR A 156 -24.35 33.47 4.50
C TYR A 156 -24.76 32.74 5.78
N SER A 157 -25.77 33.27 6.47
CA SER A 157 -26.20 32.77 7.77
C SER A 157 -27.72 32.80 7.92
N PRO A 158 -28.33 31.86 8.69
CA PRO A 158 -29.74 31.93 9.04
C PRO A 158 -30.01 33.02 10.08
N TYR A 159 -28.97 33.62 10.67
CA TYR A 159 -29.10 34.64 11.73
C TYR A 159 -28.76 36.04 11.20
N LYS A 160 -29.36 37.04 11.84
CA LYS A 160 -29.01 38.45 11.57
C LYS A 160 -27.57 38.72 12.01
N THR A 161 -26.80 39.38 11.10
CA THR A 161 -25.39 39.69 11.32
C THR A 161 -25.19 41.19 11.36
N LEU A 162 -24.58 41.71 12.44
CA LEU A 162 -24.38 43.14 12.61
C LEU A 162 -23.16 43.68 11.87
N LYS A 163 -22.09 42.88 11.77
CA LYS A 163 -20.87 43.25 11.07
C LYS A 163 -20.28 42.04 10.38
N SER A 164 -19.95 42.16 9.09
CA SER A 164 -19.38 41.08 8.30
C SER A 164 -18.23 41.59 7.43
N SER A 165 -17.14 40.85 7.39
CA SER A 165 -16.05 41.03 6.43
C SER A 165 -15.56 39.68 5.92
N ILE A 166 -15.27 39.60 4.60
CA ILE A 166 -14.76 38.41 3.97
C ILE A 166 -13.50 38.77 3.20
N LYS A 167 -12.44 38.03 3.49
CA LYS A 167 -11.15 38.16 2.82
C LYS A 167 -10.92 36.94 1.96
N PHE A 168 -10.78 37.13 0.65
CA PHE A 168 -10.39 36.11 -0.31
C PHE A 168 -8.90 36.20 -0.56
N GLN A 169 -8.16 35.14 -0.24
CA GLN A 169 -6.73 35.04 -0.40
C GLN A 169 -6.41 34.21 -1.64
N THR A 170 -5.87 34.84 -2.69
CA THR A 170 -5.60 34.14 -3.97
C THR A 170 -4.21 33.49 -4.04
N GLY A 171 -3.32 33.78 -3.09
CA GLY A 171 -1.93 33.32 -3.10
C GLY A 171 -1.06 33.92 -4.21
N THR A 172 -1.63 34.78 -5.07
CA THR A 172 -0.94 35.46 -6.17
C THR A 172 -1.24 36.96 -6.14
N ARG A 173 -0.33 37.76 -6.68
CA ARG A 173 -0.59 39.19 -6.89
C ARG A 173 -1.27 39.49 -8.22
N ARG A 174 -1.47 38.48 -9.07
CA ARG A 174 -2.07 38.62 -10.39
C ARG A 174 -3.54 38.27 -10.36
N ILE A 175 -4.35 39.28 -10.16
CA ILE A 175 -5.81 39.20 -10.27
C ILE A 175 -6.15 39.90 -11.57
N GLU A 176 -6.79 39.17 -12.50
CA GLU A 176 -7.19 39.69 -13.81
C GLU A 176 -8.47 40.52 -13.68
N ASP A 177 -9.44 40.02 -12.92
CA ASP A 177 -10.71 40.71 -12.68
C ASP A 177 -11.36 40.26 -11.37
N TYR A 178 -12.11 41.17 -10.74
CA TYR A 178 -12.93 40.84 -9.59
C TYR A 178 -14.16 41.76 -9.52
N THR A 179 -15.25 41.26 -8.97
CA THR A 179 -16.49 42.05 -8.84
C THR A 179 -16.28 43.20 -7.86
N ILE A 180 -16.48 44.43 -8.34
CA ILE A 180 -16.43 45.63 -7.51
C ILE A 180 -17.75 45.77 -6.77
N PHE A 181 -17.75 45.51 -5.45
CA PHE A 181 -18.89 45.64 -4.58
C PHE A 181 -18.46 46.37 -3.30
N ASN A 182 -18.80 47.66 -3.23
CA ASN A 182 -18.29 48.54 -2.18
C ASN A 182 -18.91 48.27 -0.78
N PRO A 183 -18.12 48.33 0.31
CA PRO A 183 -16.69 48.56 0.34
C PRO A 183 -15.90 47.33 -0.07
N VAL A 184 -14.98 47.48 -0.99
CA VAL A 184 -14.02 46.45 -1.42
C VAL A 184 -12.62 47.05 -1.46
N SER A 185 -11.62 46.29 -1.07
CA SER A 185 -10.21 46.69 -1.12
C SER A 185 -9.34 45.54 -1.65
N LEU A 186 -8.32 45.88 -2.40
CA LEU A 186 -7.30 44.96 -2.91
C LEU A 186 -6.00 45.21 -2.18
N SER A 187 -5.47 44.19 -1.47
CA SER A 187 -4.22 44.31 -0.74
C SER A 187 -3.35 43.10 -0.98
N SER A 188 -2.17 43.28 -1.59
CA SER A 188 -1.14 42.25 -1.79
C SER A 188 -1.62 40.97 -2.51
N GLY A 189 -2.69 41.07 -3.32
CA GLY A 189 -3.30 39.90 -3.99
C GLY A 189 -4.49 39.31 -3.23
N ASP A 190 -4.89 39.91 -2.12
CA ASP A 190 -6.09 39.54 -1.38
C ASP A 190 -7.21 40.51 -1.68
N VAL A 191 -8.42 40.00 -1.94
CA VAL A 191 -9.63 40.78 -2.16
C VAL A 191 -10.44 40.78 -0.87
N ILE A 192 -10.65 41.97 -0.28
CA ILE A 192 -11.36 42.10 0.99
C ILE A 192 -12.68 42.82 0.73
N TYR A 193 -13.79 42.15 1.01
CA TYR A 193 -15.13 42.68 0.97
C TYR A 193 -15.60 43.07 2.39
N GLY A 194 -16.05 44.32 2.55
CA GLY A 194 -16.49 44.82 3.81
C GLY A 194 -15.50 45.78 4.52
N PRO A 195 -15.77 46.15 5.78
CA PRO A 195 -16.87 45.68 6.63
C PRO A 195 -18.25 46.18 6.20
N TYR A 196 -19.20 45.25 6.11
CA TYR A 196 -20.60 45.56 5.86
C TYR A 196 -21.33 45.74 7.19
N GLY A 197 -22.35 46.60 7.23
CA GLY A 197 -23.22 46.80 8.36
C GLY A 197 -24.24 45.68 8.58
N SER A 198 -25.36 45.99 9.21
CA SER A 198 -26.39 44.99 9.53
C SER A 198 -26.92 44.29 8.28
N LEU A 199 -26.79 42.94 8.26
CA LEU A 199 -27.28 42.05 7.22
C LEU A 199 -28.41 41.20 7.79
N GLU A 200 -29.48 41.06 6.98
CA GLU A 200 -30.58 40.17 7.34
C GLU A 200 -30.19 38.69 7.08
N SER A 201 -30.99 37.76 7.60
CA SER A 201 -30.77 36.33 7.42
C SER A 201 -30.76 35.99 5.93
N PHE A 202 -29.82 35.07 5.52
CA PHE A 202 -29.63 34.61 4.14
C PHE A 202 -29.26 35.70 3.14
N ALA A 203 -28.64 36.81 3.58
CA ALA A 203 -28.15 37.86 2.68
C ALA A 203 -27.17 37.26 1.64
N TYR A 204 -27.35 37.61 0.38
CA TYR A 204 -26.56 37.10 -0.74
C TYR A 204 -26.24 38.21 -1.75
N SER A 205 -24.96 38.35 -2.09
CA SER A 205 -24.50 39.18 -3.20
C SER A 205 -23.37 38.46 -3.92
N LYS A 206 -23.66 38.03 -5.17
CA LYS A 206 -22.69 37.26 -5.95
C LYS A 206 -21.46 38.09 -6.27
N VAL A 207 -20.29 37.51 -6.05
CA VAL A 207 -19.00 38.02 -6.45
C VAL A 207 -18.24 37.00 -7.24
N SER A 208 -17.41 37.43 -8.16
CA SER A 208 -16.50 36.57 -8.93
C SER A 208 -15.09 37.14 -8.84
N ILE A 209 -14.10 36.23 -8.77
CA ILE A 209 -12.69 36.58 -8.74
C ILE A 209 -11.98 35.73 -9.78
N HIS A 210 -11.30 36.39 -10.72
CA HIS A 210 -10.53 35.79 -11.79
C HIS A 210 -9.05 36.07 -11.59
N TYR A 211 -8.26 35.04 -11.43
CA TYR A 211 -6.86 35.17 -10.99
C TYR A 211 -5.97 34.04 -11.53
N ASP A 212 -4.65 34.28 -11.53
CA ASP A 212 -3.62 33.33 -11.94
C ASP A 212 -3.43 32.25 -10.84
N ASN A 213 -3.66 30.99 -11.18
CA ASN A 213 -3.40 29.86 -10.29
C ASN A 213 -2.85 28.66 -11.06
N ASN A 214 -1.55 28.44 -10.93
CA ASN A 214 -0.83 27.34 -11.57
C ASN A 214 -0.54 26.17 -10.63
N THR A 215 -1.20 26.10 -9.48
CA THR A 215 -1.06 24.95 -8.58
C THR A 215 -1.62 23.67 -9.24
N PRO A 216 -1.20 22.48 -8.79
CA PRO A 216 -1.75 21.23 -9.29
C PRO A 216 -3.25 21.10 -9.01
N PHE A 217 -4.05 20.91 -10.05
CA PHE A 217 -5.48 20.59 -9.93
C PHE A 217 -5.70 19.10 -10.12
N LEU A 218 -5.07 18.30 -9.26
CA LEU A 218 -5.18 16.85 -9.27
C LEU A 218 -6.44 16.40 -8.56
N LYS A 219 -7.14 15.44 -9.15
CA LYS A 219 -8.32 14.82 -8.56
C LYS A 219 -8.29 13.32 -8.78
N VAL A 220 -8.42 12.57 -7.69
CA VAL A 220 -8.66 11.14 -7.74
C VAL A 220 -10.14 10.93 -8.01
N THR A 221 -10.46 10.40 -9.18
CA THR A 221 -11.85 10.09 -9.55
C THR A 221 -12.34 8.83 -8.87
N LYS A 222 -11.43 7.87 -8.66
CA LYS A 222 -11.74 6.63 -7.96
C LYS A 222 -10.52 6.13 -7.20
N LEU A 223 -10.71 5.80 -5.94
CA LEU A 223 -9.74 5.13 -5.08
C LEU A 223 -10.32 3.81 -4.58
N ILE A 224 -9.60 2.73 -4.81
CA ILE A 224 -9.88 1.45 -4.16
C ILE A 224 -8.70 1.15 -3.25
N ARG A 225 -8.94 1.19 -1.94
CA ARG A 225 -7.94 0.85 -0.92
C ARG A 225 -8.29 -0.50 -0.32
N THR A 226 -7.40 -1.45 -0.49
CA THR A 226 -7.53 -2.80 0.08
C THR A 226 -6.54 -2.95 1.23
N ILE A 227 -7.03 -3.31 2.39
CA ILE A 227 -6.26 -3.58 3.61
C ILE A 227 -6.43 -5.06 3.91
N GLU A 228 -5.39 -5.84 3.72
CA GLU A 228 -5.39 -7.27 3.98
C GLU A 228 -4.57 -7.55 5.25
N LEU A 229 -5.26 -8.06 6.27
CA LEU A 229 -4.68 -8.36 7.58
C LEU A 229 -4.26 -9.82 7.66
N SER A 230 -3.02 -10.04 8.08
CA SER A 230 -2.49 -11.36 8.42
C SER A 230 -2.06 -11.42 9.88
N HIS A 231 -2.53 -12.43 10.61
CA HIS A 231 -2.07 -12.72 11.97
C HIS A 231 -0.63 -13.24 12.05
N TRP A 232 -0.01 -13.54 10.90
CA TRP A 232 1.40 -13.90 10.79
C TRP A 232 2.35 -12.69 10.85
N GLY A 233 1.82 -11.51 11.17
CA GLY A 233 2.60 -10.32 11.48
C GLY A 233 2.65 -9.26 10.37
N ASN A 234 1.87 -9.37 9.32
CA ASN A 234 1.83 -8.43 8.22
C ASN A 234 0.44 -7.84 7.98
N VAL A 235 0.38 -6.56 7.64
CA VAL A 235 -0.78 -5.90 7.05
C VAL A 235 -0.36 -5.39 5.68
N ALA A 236 -0.95 -5.93 4.63
CA ALA A 236 -0.71 -5.48 3.27
C ALA A 236 -1.75 -4.43 2.88
N VAL A 237 -1.29 -3.31 2.35
CA VAL A 237 -2.14 -2.23 1.86
C VAL A 237 -1.90 -2.06 0.37
N THR A 238 -2.97 -2.06 -0.41
CA THR A 238 -2.92 -1.82 -1.85
C THR A 238 -3.91 -0.73 -2.21
N GLU A 239 -3.45 0.28 -2.92
CA GLU A 239 -4.25 1.39 -3.41
C GLU A 239 -4.25 1.41 -4.93
N VAL A 240 -5.43 1.32 -5.51
CA VAL A 240 -5.66 1.46 -6.94
C VAL A 240 -6.26 2.83 -7.17
N VAL A 241 -5.57 3.67 -7.92
CA VAL A 241 -5.85 5.10 -8.05
C VAL A 241 -6.10 5.46 -9.50
N ASP A 242 -7.27 6.04 -9.77
CA ASP A 242 -7.59 6.72 -11.02
C ASP A 242 -7.42 8.22 -10.80
N LEU A 243 -6.35 8.81 -11.34
CA LEU A 243 -5.99 10.21 -11.15
C LEU A 243 -6.22 11.00 -12.44
N ALA A 244 -6.84 12.17 -12.31
CA ALA A 244 -7.06 13.09 -13.41
C ALA A 244 -6.61 14.52 -13.06
N HIS A 245 -6.14 15.28 -14.02
CA HIS A 245 -5.86 16.70 -13.86
C HIS A 245 -7.07 17.52 -14.33
N HIS A 246 -7.71 18.26 -13.42
CA HIS A 246 -8.92 19.03 -13.65
C HIS A 246 -8.68 20.53 -13.89
N GLY A 247 -7.45 20.95 -14.12
CA GLY A 247 -7.12 22.30 -14.58
C GLY A 247 -7.52 22.55 -16.03
N ALA A 248 -7.11 23.71 -16.57
CA ALA A 248 -7.36 24.08 -17.96
C ALA A 248 -6.82 23.04 -18.93
N LYS A 249 -7.67 22.60 -19.87
CA LYS A 249 -7.33 21.57 -20.84
C LYS A 249 -6.22 22.04 -21.78
N LEU A 250 -5.34 21.12 -22.17
CA LEU A 250 -4.30 21.44 -23.15
C LEU A 250 -4.91 21.65 -24.53
N LYS A 251 -4.73 22.86 -25.05
CA LYS A 251 -5.11 23.23 -26.43
C LYS A 251 -4.01 22.84 -27.41
N GLY A 252 -4.33 21.99 -28.37
CA GLY A 252 -3.38 21.51 -29.37
C GLY A 252 -2.55 20.30 -28.94
N SER A 253 -1.51 19.98 -29.71
CA SER A 253 -0.66 18.83 -29.49
C SER A 253 0.43 19.12 -28.46
N PHE A 254 0.77 18.12 -27.65
CA PHE A 254 1.89 18.19 -26.72
C PHE A 254 3.23 18.19 -27.47
N SER A 255 4.05 19.21 -27.24
CA SER A 255 5.44 19.27 -27.72
C SER A 255 6.41 18.90 -26.60
N ARG A 256 7.00 17.69 -26.67
CA ARG A 256 8.02 17.25 -25.72
C ARG A 256 9.28 18.10 -25.80
N TYR A 257 9.62 18.59 -26.99
CA TYR A 257 10.80 19.43 -27.22
C TYR A 257 10.67 20.76 -26.47
N ASP A 258 9.55 21.47 -26.63
CA ASP A 258 9.31 22.75 -25.94
C ASP A 258 9.21 22.54 -24.43
N TYR A 259 8.60 21.42 -24.01
CA TYR A 259 8.46 21.09 -22.60
C TYR A 259 9.80 20.89 -21.88
N GLN A 260 10.80 20.33 -22.57
CA GLN A 260 12.13 20.11 -21.99
C GLN A 260 13.04 21.32 -22.07
N ARG A 261 12.87 22.19 -23.07
CA ARG A 261 13.77 23.29 -23.36
C ARG A 261 13.32 24.62 -22.76
N GLU A 262 12.02 24.88 -22.75
CA GLU A 262 11.47 26.15 -22.31
C GLU A 262 11.03 26.10 -20.84
N THR A 263 11.57 26.99 -20.02
CA THR A 263 11.23 27.08 -18.58
C THR A 263 9.77 27.45 -18.32
N ASN A 264 9.14 28.17 -19.26
CA ASN A 264 7.74 28.57 -19.16
C ASN A 264 6.76 27.57 -19.77
N SER A 265 7.25 26.45 -20.32
CA SER A 265 6.42 25.43 -20.93
C SER A 265 5.88 24.45 -19.88
N GLY A 266 4.57 24.26 -19.84
CA GLY A 266 3.92 23.31 -18.93
C GLY A 266 3.93 23.73 -17.47
N VAL A 267 3.84 25.03 -17.17
CA VAL A 267 3.80 25.55 -15.78
C VAL A 267 2.61 24.99 -15.00
N SER A 268 1.45 24.80 -15.66
CA SER A 268 0.26 24.20 -15.06
C SER A 268 0.26 22.66 -15.05
N SER A 269 1.30 22.02 -15.63
CA SER A 269 1.38 20.55 -15.66
C SER A 269 1.99 19.99 -14.39
N VAL A 270 1.58 18.79 -14.02
CA VAL A 270 2.09 18.08 -12.86
C VAL A 270 3.17 17.07 -13.27
N LYS A 271 4.40 17.29 -12.83
CA LYS A 271 5.57 16.43 -13.10
C LYS A 271 5.73 15.34 -12.07
N SER A 272 5.51 15.68 -10.80
CA SER A 272 5.57 14.78 -9.65
C SER A 272 4.70 15.32 -8.53
N PHE A 273 4.36 14.45 -7.61
CA PHE A 273 3.65 14.79 -6.37
C PHE A 273 4.14 13.91 -5.23
N LYS A 274 3.98 14.38 -4.01
CA LYS A 274 4.44 13.68 -2.81
C LYS A 274 3.30 12.94 -2.15
N MET A 275 3.54 11.68 -1.81
CA MET A 275 2.67 10.83 -1.02
C MET A 275 3.36 10.49 0.29
N TYR A 276 2.62 10.43 1.39
CA TYR A 276 3.14 10.07 2.71
C TYR A 276 2.49 8.79 3.23
N LEU A 277 3.33 7.77 3.41
CA LEU A 277 2.97 6.48 3.97
C LEU A 277 3.32 6.42 5.46
N PRO A 278 2.77 5.46 6.23
CA PRO A 278 3.19 5.20 7.60
C PRO A 278 4.70 4.97 7.72
N ALA A 279 5.31 5.35 8.84
CA ALA A 279 6.75 5.23 9.07
C ALA A 279 7.28 3.80 8.93
N SER A 280 6.47 2.82 9.31
CA SER A 280 6.77 1.38 9.22
C SER A 280 6.52 0.75 7.85
N ALA A 281 6.16 1.54 6.84
CA ALA A 281 5.89 1.02 5.50
C ALA A 281 7.15 0.42 4.86
N THR A 282 7.04 -0.83 4.42
CA THR A 282 8.10 -1.62 3.78
C THR A 282 7.61 -2.20 2.47
N SER A 283 8.53 -2.71 1.64
CA SER A 283 8.21 -3.37 0.36
C SER A 283 7.30 -2.54 -0.54
N VAL A 284 7.54 -1.23 -0.57
CA VAL A 284 6.73 -0.31 -1.36
C VAL A 284 6.93 -0.57 -2.85
N TYR A 285 5.84 -0.66 -3.60
CA TYR A 285 5.87 -0.77 -5.04
C TYR A 285 4.90 0.24 -5.68
N TYR A 286 5.30 0.73 -6.85
CA TYR A 286 4.51 1.63 -7.68
C TYR A 286 4.48 1.12 -9.10
N ARG A 287 3.30 0.82 -9.64
CA ARG A 287 3.11 0.28 -10.99
C ARG A 287 1.89 0.88 -11.68
N ASP A 288 1.94 0.94 -12.98
CA ASP A 288 0.81 1.23 -13.85
C ASP A 288 0.40 0.00 -14.69
N VAL A 289 -0.46 0.20 -15.68
CA VAL A 289 -0.92 -0.88 -16.58
C VAL A 289 0.24 -1.51 -17.38
N ILE A 290 1.30 -0.74 -17.66
CA ILE A 290 2.47 -1.18 -18.43
C ILE A 290 3.44 -1.98 -17.55
N GLY A 291 3.55 -1.66 -16.27
CA GLY A 291 4.45 -2.32 -15.33
C GLY A 291 5.00 -1.38 -14.25
N ASN A 292 6.07 -1.80 -13.59
CA ASN A 292 6.69 -1.00 -12.52
C ASN A 292 7.26 0.33 -13.05
N ILE A 293 7.09 1.39 -12.26
CA ILE A 293 7.64 2.72 -12.55
C ILE A 293 8.84 2.95 -11.61
N SER A 294 10.03 3.05 -12.20
CA SER A 294 11.30 3.17 -11.47
C SER A 294 11.81 4.62 -11.33
N THR A 295 11.09 5.60 -11.90
CA THR A 295 11.50 7.02 -11.88
C THR A 295 11.15 7.75 -10.59
N SER A 296 10.36 7.14 -9.72
CA SER A 296 9.95 7.67 -8.42
C SER A 296 11.03 7.44 -7.36
N ASN A 297 11.05 8.30 -6.34
CA ASN A 297 12.01 8.22 -5.23
C ASN A 297 11.27 7.95 -3.92
N GLN A 298 11.90 7.18 -3.07
CA GLN A 298 11.45 6.91 -1.71
C GLN A 298 12.45 7.48 -0.71
N ARG A 299 11.95 8.16 0.32
CA ARG A 299 12.75 8.66 1.45
C ARG A 299 12.08 8.23 2.75
N THR A 300 12.81 7.59 3.64
CA THR A 300 12.34 7.28 4.98
C THR A 300 12.66 8.47 5.89
N LEU A 301 11.62 9.07 6.45
CA LEU A 301 11.68 10.12 7.46
C LEU A 301 11.52 9.50 8.86
N LEU A 302 11.54 10.31 9.91
CA LEU A 302 11.40 9.82 11.29
C LEU A 302 9.99 9.33 11.60
N ASP A 303 8.97 9.95 11.01
CA ASP A 303 7.55 9.74 11.29
C ASP A 303 6.73 9.26 10.09
N SER A 304 7.35 9.15 8.91
CA SER A 304 6.67 8.80 7.67
C SER A 304 7.65 8.29 6.61
N VAL A 305 7.10 7.68 5.56
CA VAL A 305 7.82 7.37 4.34
C VAL A 305 7.31 8.28 3.22
N GLU A 306 8.16 9.21 2.78
CA GLU A 306 7.87 10.10 1.66
C GLU A 306 8.13 9.40 0.34
N LEU A 307 7.13 9.41 -0.56
CA LEU A 307 7.25 8.95 -1.94
C LEU A 307 7.12 10.16 -2.88
N ASP A 308 8.16 10.44 -3.66
CA ASP A 308 8.08 11.39 -4.78
C ASP A 308 7.63 10.62 -6.03
N ILE A 309 6.32 10.61 -6.26
CA ILE A 309 5.70 9.85 -7.34
C ILE A 309 5.81 10.64 -8.64
N ARG A 310 6.41 10.00 -9.65
CA ARG A 310 6.59 10.57 -10.99
C ARG A 310 5.86 9.71 -12.02
N PRO A 311 4.71 10.18 -12.52
CA PRO A 311 4.02 9.52 -13.62
C PRO A 311 4.92 9.41 -14.87
N ARG A 312 4.63 8.46 -15.77
CA ARG A 312 5.41 8.29 -17.02
C ARG A 312 5.41 9.51 -17.93
N PHE A 313 4.42 10.35 -17.79
CA PHE A 313 4.26 11.60 -18.55
C PHE A 313 3.73 12.70 -17.64
N PRO A 314 4.10 13.96 -17.90
CA PRO A 314 3.54 15.08 -17.16
C PRO A 314 2.03 15.15 -17.41
N LEU A 315 1.27 15.38 -16.34
CA LEU A 315 -0.18 15.47 -16.43
C LEU A 315 -0.59 16.91 -16.74
N PHE A 316 -1.11 17.13 -17.94
CA PHE A 316 -1.76 18.37 -18.35
C PHE A 316 -3.25 18.33 -18.05
N GLY A 317 -3.92 19.46 -18.05
CA GLY A 317 -5.37 19.53 -17.86
C GLY A 317 -6.12 18.63 -18.82
N GLY A 318 -7.07 17.86 -18.28
CA GLY A 318 -7.82 16.84 -19.01
C GLY A 318 -7.15 15.48 -19.11
N TRP A 319 -5.86 15.36 -18.77
CA TRP A 319 -5.14 14.08 -18.82
C TRP A 319 -5.41 13.24 -17.59
N LYS A 320 -5.38 11.90 -17.79
CA LYS A 320 -5.67 10.91 -16.75
C LYS A 320 -4.55 9.90 -16.68
N THR A 321 -4.35 9.35 -15.50
CA THR A 321 -3.45 8.23 -15.26
C THR A 321 -4.06 7.24 -14.29
N HIS A 322 -3.73 5.97 -14.45
CA HIS A 322 -4.14 4.89 -13.56
C HIS A 322 -2.88 4.23 -13.01
N TYR A 323 -2.85 4.03 -11.70
CA TYR A 323 -1.70 3.36 -11.06
C TYR A 323 -2.12 2.61 -9.80
N THR A 324 -1.25 1.71 -9.39
CA THR A 324 -1.37 0.96 -8.14
C THR A 324 -0.14 1.19 -7.30
N ILE A 325 -0.35 1.53 -6.04
CA ILE A 325 0.68 1.57 -5.00
C ILE A 325 0.34 0.50 -3.97
N GLY A 326 1.34 -0.22 -3.50
CA GLY A 326 1.18 -1.12 -2.38
C GLY A 326 2.38 -1.09 -1.47
N TYR A 327 2.14 -1.42 -0.21
CA TYR A 327 3.14 -1.49 0.85
C TYR A 327 2.69 -2.44 1.95
N ASN A 328 3.64 -2.84 2.77
CA ASN A 328 3.42 -3.68 3.94
C ASN A 328 3.75 -2.92 5.22
N VAL A 329 2.97 -3.14 6.26
CA VAL A 329 3.30 -2.66 7.61
C VAL A 329 3.25 -3.82 8.61
N PRO A 330 4.08 -3.80 9.67
CA PRO A 330 4.07 -4.84 10.68
C PRO A 330 2.77 -4.78 11.50
N ALA A 331 2.12 -5.92 11.68
CA ALA A 331 0.84 -5.99 12.37
C ALA A 331 0.93 -5.55 13.85
N TYR A 332 2.07 -5.73 14.52
CA TYR A 332 2.23 -5.41 15.94
C TYR A 332 2.07 -3.91 16.27
N GLU A 333 2.19 -3.02 15.29
CA GLU A 333 1.97 -1.56 15.48
C GLU A 333 0.50 -1.18 15.42
N TYR A 334 -0.31 -1.95 14.71
CA TYR A 334 -1.69 -1.59 14.38
C TYR A 334 -2.74 -2.54 14.98
N LEU A 335 -2.30 -3.74 15.37
CA LEU A 335 -3.17 -4.80 15.87
C LEU A 335 -2.94 -5.04 17.34
N TYR A 336 -3.94 -4.77 18.15
CA TYR A 336 -3.97 -5.01 19.59
C TYR A 336 -4.82 -6.24 19.89
N ASN A 337 -4.47 -7.03 20.89
CA ASN A 337 -5.25 -8.20 21.28
C ASN A 337 -5.44 -8.32 22.79
N SER A 338 -6.55 -8.93 23.19
CA SER A 338 -6.85 -9.36 24.55
C SER A 338 -7.55 -10.72 24.47
N GLY A 339 -6.78 -11.81 24.59
CA GLY A 339 -7.31 -13.17 24.40
C GLY A 339 -7.64 -13.46 22.95
N GLU A 340 -8.92 -13.63 22.64
CA GLU A 340 -9.46 -13.84 21.28
C GLU A 340 -10.04 -12.56 20.68
N ASP A 341 -10.17 -11.49 21.46
CA ASP A 341 -10.63 -10.19 20.98
C ASP A 341 -9.47 -9.41 20.41
N TYR A 342 -9.63 -8.93 19.19
CA TYR A 342 -8.65 -8.13 18.45
C TYR A 342 -9.20 -6.76 18.12
N LEU A 343 -8.30 -5.76 18.10
CA LEU A 343 -8.59 -4.40 17.69
C LEU A 343 -7.56 -3.95 16.66
N LEU A 344 -8.01 -3.75 15.43
CA LEU A 344 -7.21 -3.12 14.39
C LEU A 344 -7.46 -1.60 14.41
N LYS A 345 -6.39 -0.82 14.56
CA LYS A 345 -6.42 0.63 14.54
C LYS A 345 -5.39 1.16 13.56
N MET A 346 -5.83 1.75 12.47
CA MET A 346 -4.97 2.33 11.44
C MET A 346 -5.71 3.39 10.63
N ARG A 347 -4.98 4.15 9.82
CA ARG A 347 -5.57 5.17 8.94
C ARG A 347 -6.52 4.54 7.93
N LEU A 348 -7.70 5.15 7.79
CA LEU A 348 -8.69 4.73 6.82
C LEU A 348 -8.25 5.06 5.39
N ILE A 349 -7.61 6.21 5.21
CA ILE A 349 -7.09 6.73 3.94
C ILE A 349 -5.71 7.33 4.21
N ASP A 350 -4.75 7.13 3.30
CA ASP A 350 -3.44 7.75 3.37
C ASP A 350 -3.41 9.12 2.67
N HIS A 351 -2.35 9.87 2.91
CA HIS A 351 -2.09 11.13 2.24
C HIS A 351 -1.53 10.86 0.84
N LEU A 352 -2.37 10.97 -0.20
CA LEU A 352 -1.99 10.68 -1.58
C LEU A 352 -1.16 11.81 -2.22
N TYR A 353 -1.55 13.06 -1.97
CA TYR A 353 -0.85 14.28 -2.40
C TYR A 353 -1.41 15.49 -1.65
N ASP A 354 -0.67 16.60 -1.63
CA ASP A 354 -1.06 17.82 -0.93
C ASP A 354 -2.34 18.43 -1.51
N ASN A 355 -3.27 18.83 -0.65
CA ASN A 355 -4.60 19.34 -1.00
C ASN A 355 -5.41 18.33 -1.84
N MET A 356 -5.37 17.06 -1.47
CA MET A 356 -6.03 15.98 -2.21
C MET A 356 -7.54 16.15 -2.27
N ILE A 357 -8.10 15.73 -3.42
CA ILE A 357 -9.54 15.56 -3.65
C ILE A 357 -9.76 14.14 -4.15
N ILE A 358 -10.65 13.40 -3.50
CA ILE A 358 -11.04 12.06 -3.93
C ILE A 358 -12.56 12.02 -4.07
N GLU A 359 -13.06 11.78 -5.28
CA GLU A 359 -14.50 11.77 -5.54
C GLU A 359 -15.19 10.53 -4.98
N ASP A 360 -14.65 9.35 -5.27
CA ASP A 360 -15.21 8.07 -4.86
C ASP A 360 -14.13 7.20 -4.22
N VAL A 361 -14.33 6.86 -2.96
CA VAL A 361 -13.43 5.99 -2.18
C VAL A 361 -14.15 4.72 -1.83
N THR A 362 -13.54 3.59 -2.13
CA THR A 362 -13.95 2.29 -1.65
C THR A 362 -12.82 1.69 -0.83
N VAL A 363 -13.03 1.53 0.47
CA VAL A 363 -12.10 0.83 1.35
C VAL A 363 -12.59 -0.59 1.55
N VAL A 364 -11.71 -1.55 1.30
CA VAL A 364 -11.96 -2.98 1.47
C VAL A 364 -11.02 -3.50 2.56
N ILE A 365 -11.57 -3.99 3.66
CA ILE A 365 -10.79 -4.58 4.75
C ILE A 365 -11.02 -6.08 4.70
N ILE A 366 -9.95 -6.84 4.49
CA ILE A 366 -9.96 -8.30 4.42
C ILE A 366 -9.35 -8.82 5.71
N LEU A 367 -10.14 -9.57 6.46
CA LEU A 367 -9.73 -10.17 7.73
C LEU A 367 -9.33 -11.63 7.53
N PRO A 368 -8.52 -12.20 8.43
CA PRO A 368 -8.17 -13.62 8.39
C PRO A 368 -9.40 -14.52 8.44
N GLU A 369 -9.32 -15.69 7.84
CA GLU A 369 -10.38 -16.70 7.84
C GLU A 369 -10.74 -17.11 9.27
N GLY A 370 -12.04 -17.22 9.57
CA GLY A 370 -12.55 -17.52 10.90
C GLY A 370 -12.78 -16.30 11.82
N SER A 371 -12.56 -15.07 11.30
CA SER A 371 -12.89 -13.85 12.04
C SER A 371 -14.40 -13.67 12.15
N SER A 372 -14.88 -13.26 13.34
CA SER A 372 -16.29 -13.05 13.65
C SER A 372 -16.53 -11.80 14.50
N ASP A 373 -17.79 -11.45 14.78
CA ASP A 373 -18.20 -10.32 15.62
C ASP A 373 -17.61 -8.97 15.16
N LEU A 374 -17.75 -8.64 13.87
CA LEU A 374 -17.15 -7.48 13.23
C LEU A 374 -17.83 -6.17 13.64
N ASN A 375 -17.16 -5.37 14.49
CA ASN A 375 -17.65 -4.07 14.92
C ASN A 375 -16.67 -2.97 14.49
N LEU A 376 -17.10 -2.20 13.48
CA LEU A 376 -16.30 -1.12 12.89
C LEU A 376 -16.78 0.24 13.36
N LYS A 377 -15.84 1.06 13.85
CA LYS A 377 -16.05 2.48 14.16
C LYS A 377 -15.23 3.31 13.18
N THR A 378 -15.92 4.16 12.43
CA THR A 378 -15.29 5.12 11.53
C THR A 378 -15.36 6.52 12.12
N PRO A 379 -14.30 7.32 12.00
CA PRO A 379 -14.27 8.70 12.54
C PRO A 379 -15.17 9.64 11.75
N HIS A 380 -15.38 9.37 10.46
CA HIS A 380 -16.22 10.16 9.57
C HIS A 380 -17.38 9.33 9.03
N PRO A 381 -18.50 9.98 8.65
CA PRO A 381 -19.63 9.29 8.05
C PRO A 381 -19.21 8.49 6.81
N SER A 382 -19.52 7.21 6.81
CA SER A 382 -19.23 6.29 5.71
C SER A 382 -20.41 5.34 5.50
N VAL A 383 -20.62 4.91 4.27
CA VAL A 383 -21.65 3.94 3.94
C VAL A 383 -21.01 2.56 3.95
N ARG A 384 -21.42 1.69 4.89
CA ARG A 384 -21.02 0.29 4.90
C ARG A 384 -21.83 -0.46 3.86
N LEU A 385 -21.15 -1.04 2.89
CA LEU A 385 -21.73 -1.93 1.89
C LEU A 385 -21.94 -3.32 2.51
N PRO A 386 -22.76 -4.19 1.90
CA PRO A 386 -22.91 -5.57 2.37
C PRO A 386 -21.55 -6.26 2.50
N ASP A 387 -21.35 -6.92 3.63
CA ASP A 387 -20.14 -7.69 3.90
C ASP A 387 -20.06 -8.86 2.90
N GLY A 388 -18.86 -9.22 2.50
CA GLY A 388 -18.59 -10.28 1.55
C GLY A 388 -17.55 -11.27 2.07
N LEU A 389 -17.24 -12.23 1.23
CA LEU A 389 -16.14 -13.17 1.46
C LEU A 389 -15.11 -13.01 0.34
N HIS A 390 -13.85 -13.05 0.73
CA HIS A 390 -12.72 -13.12 -0.18
C HIS A 390 -12.08 -14.49 -0.06
N TYR A 391 -11.75 -15.12 -1.17
CA TYR A 391 -11.13 -16.45 -1.19
C TYR A 391 -9.73 -16.36 -1.77
N THR A 392 -8.77 -16.96 -1.08
CA THR A 392 -7.40 -17.19 -1.56
C THR A 392 -7.17 -18.69 -1.76
N TYR A 393 -5.97 -19.08 -2.18
CA TYR A 393 -5.67 -20.44 -2.63
C TYR A 393 -5.99 -21.57 -1.64
N LEU A 394 -5.84 -21.32 -0.32
CA LEU A 394 -5.98 -22.32 0.73
C LEU A 394 -7.18 -22.07 1.65
N ASP A 395 -7.96 -21.05 1.38
CA ASP A 395 -9.12 -20.72 2.18
C ASP A 395 -10.25 -21.75 1.94
N THR A 396 -10.90 -22.17 2.99
CA THR A 396 -12.02 -23.15 2.97
C THR A 396 -13.37 -22.49 3.19
N ILE A 397 -13.47 -21.59 4.17
CA ILE A 397 -14.70 -20.86 4.55
C ILE A 397 -14.72 -19.51 3.86
N GLY A 398 -13.53 -18.94 3.61
CA GLY A 398 -13.31 -17.62 3.05
C GLY A 398 -13.07 -16.55 4.11
N ARG A 399 -12.38 -15.50 3.71
CA ARG A 399 -11.97 -14.37 4.55
C ARG A 399 -13.08 -13.32 4.59
N PRO A 400 -13.61 -12.96 5.77
CA PRO A 400 -14.61 -11.91 5.88
C PRO A 400 -14.08 -10.57 5.34
N THR A 401 -14.89 -9.89 4.52
CA THR A 401 -14.54 -8.59 3.97
C THR A 401 -15.56 -7.53 4.36
N ILE A 402 -15.06 -6.39 4.83
CA ILE A 402 -15.86 -5.21 5.11
C ILE A 402 -15.58 -4.20 3.99
N LYS A 403 -16.62 -3.65 3.40
CA LYS A 403 -16.52 -2.64 2.35
C LYS A 403 -17.16 -1.34 2.81
N LEU A 404 -16.40 -0.25 2.73
CA LEU A 404 -16.85 1.10 3.05
C LEU A 404 -16.82 1.95 1.80
N LYS A 405 -17.82 2.78 1.63
CA LYS A 405 -17.87 3.77 0.58
C LYS A 405 -17.95 5.17 1.17
N MET A 406 -17.12 6.08 0.65
CA MET A 406 -17.11 7.50 0.99
C MET A 406 -17.01 8.31 -0.31
N SER A 407 -17.51 9.52 -0.30
CA SER A 407 -17.44 10.44 -1.44
C SER A 407 -16.95 11.80 -0.98
N ASN A 408 -16.32 12.52 -1.91
CA ASN A 408 -15.82 13.89 -1.71
C ASN A 408 -14.86 14.02 -0.50
N VAL A 409 -13.80 13.18 -0.51
CA VAL A 409 -12.85 13.06 0.58
C VAL A 409 -11.65 14.00 0.36
N VAL A 410 -11.22 14.67 1.44
CA VAL A 410 -10.07 15.59 1.48
C VAL A 410 -9.13 15.22 2.63
N GLU A 411 -7.99 15.90 2.75
CA GLU A 411 -6.98 15.65 3.80
C GLU A 411 -7.55 15.63 5.23
N SER A 412 -8.56 16.45 5.50
CA SER A 412 -9.21 16.53 6.82
C SER A 412 -9.93 15.24 7.24
N HIS A 413 -10.11 14.29 6.31
CA HIS A 413 -10.68 12.96 6.59
C HIS A 413 -9.61 11.91 6.94
N ILE A 414 -8.33 12.25 6.89
CA ILE A 414 -7.25 11.35 7.27
C ILE A 414 -7.29 11.15 8.77
N SER A 415 -7.78 10.01 9.20
CA SER A 415 -7.93 9.64 10.61
C SER A 415 -8.03 8.14 10.76
N ASP A 416 -7.79 7.66 11.99
CA ASP A 416 -7.77 6.23 12.27
C ASP A 416 -9.20 5.69 12.42
N PHE A 417 -9.43 4.51 11.86
CA PHE A 417 -10.60 3.69 12.18
C PHE A 417 -10.26 2.66 13.25
N GLU A 418 -11.28 2.16 13.93
CA GLU A 418 -11.17 1.09 14.92
C GLU A 418 -12.07 -0.08 14.50
N LEU A 419 -11.47 -1.22 14.25
CA LEU A 419 -12.19 -2.45 13.93
C LEU A 419 -11.95 -3.49 15.04
N LYS A 420 -13.01 -3.81 15.77
CA LYS A 420 -13.02 -4.89 16.76
C LYS A 420 -13.57 -6.15 16.12
N TYR A 421 -12.92 -7.28 16.36
CA TYR A 421 -13.36 -8.57 15.87
C TYR A 421 -12.83 -9.68 16.78
N LYS A 422 -13.43 -10.87 16.69
CA LYS A 422 -12.95 -12.08 17.39
C LYS A 422 -12.26 -13.00 16.41
N PHE A 423 -11.16 -13.59 16.86
CA PHE A 423 -10.40 -14.57 16.08
C PHE A 423 -9.88 -15.70 16.98
N PRO A 424 -10.34 -16.96 16.77
CA PRO A 424 -9.80 -18.11 17.49
C PRO A 424 -8.38 -18.42 17.03
N LYS A 425 -7.42 -18.41 17.96
CA LYS A 425 -5.99 -18.64 17.65
C LYS A 425 -5.70 -19.95 16.92
N ALA A 426 -6.56 -20.96 17.09
CA ALA A 426 -6.43 -22.23 16.39
C ALA A 426 -6.51 -22.08 14.86
N PHE A 427 -7.25 -21.10 14.35
CA PHE A 427 -7.33 -20.82 12.90
C PHE A 427 -6.01 -20.36 12.28
N MET A 428 -5.05 -19.86 13.06
CA MET A 428 -3.71 -19.54 12.54
C MET A 428 -3.02 -20.77 11.93
N PHE A 429 -3.34 -21.97 12.43
CA PHE A 429 -2.75 -23.22 11.94
C PHE A 429 -3.58 -23.90 10.86
N HIS A 430 -4.72 -23.32 10.47
CA HIS A 430 -5.65 -23.95 9.53
C HIS A 430 -4.99 -24.20 8.16
N GLU A 431 -4.44 -23.17 7.53
CA GLU A 431 -3.77 -23.27 6.24
C GLU A 431 -2.54 -24.21 6.28
N PRO A 432 -1.59 -24.07 7.24
CA PRO A 432 -0.48 -25.01 7.37
C PRO A 432 -0.93 -26.45 7.60
N LEU A 433 -1.99 -26.66 8.39
CA LEU A 433 -2.52 -27.99 8.68
C LEU A 433 -3.07 -28.68 7.42
N ILE A 434 -3.78 -27.94 6.56
CA ILE A 434 -4.30 -28.45 5.27
C ILE A 434 -3.13 -28.95 4.41
N VAL A 435 -2.06 -28.19 4.30
CA VAL A 435 -0.87 -28.55 3.52
C VAL A 435 -0.21 -29.81 4.11
N ILE A 436 -0.04 -29.85 5.43
CA ILE A 436 0.54 -31.00 6.12
C ILE A 436 -0.31 -32.25 5.87
N ILE A 437 -1.63 -32.18 6.03
CA ILE A 437 -2.55 -33.30 5.78
C ILE A 437 -2.45 -33.76 4.31
N ALA A 438 -2.44 -32.83 3.35
CA ALA A 438 -2.32 -33.16 1.95
C ALA A 438 -1.00 -33.92 1.63
N ILE A 439 0.11 -33.46 2.22
CA ILE A 439 1.41 -34.10 2.09
C ILE A 439 1.39 -35.52 2.74
N TYR A 440 0.81 -35.66 3.93
CA TYR A 440 0.68 -36.97 4.59
C TYR A 440 -0.15 -37.95 3.74
N ILE A 441 -1.29 -37.51 3.18
CA ILE A 441 -2.11 -38.32 2.29
C ILE A 441 -1.30 -38.75 1.07
N LEU A 442 -0.53 -37.82 0.45
CA LEU A 442 0.34 -38.13 -0.66
C LEU A 442 1.37 -39.21 -0.30
N PHE A 443 2.07 -39.05 0.82
CA PHE A 443 3.06 -40.03 1.28
C PHE A 443 2.43 -41.40 1.56
N ILE A 444 1.28 -41.43 2.27
CA ILE A 444 0.56 -42.67 2.54
C ILE A 444 0.16 -43.34 1.22
N THR A 445 -0.37 -42.58 0.25
CA THR A 445 -0.75 -43.12 -1.07
C THR A 445 0.45 -43.73 -1.80
N VAL A 446 1.59 -43.05 -1.80
CA VAL A 446 2.81 -43.55 -2.41
C VAL A 446 3.30 -44.82 -1.68
N ILE A 447 3.31 -44.85 -0.36
CA ILE A 447 3.71 -46.03 0.42
C ILE A 447 2.80 -47.21 0.12
N ILE A 448 1.48 -46.99 0.10
CA ILE A 448 0.50 -48.02 -0.22
C ILE A 448 0.77 -48.55 -1.65
N TRP A 449 0.89 -47.64 -2.64
CA TRP A 449 1.13 -47.97 -4.03
C TRP A 449 2.39 -48.83 -4.23
N VAL A 450 3.49 -48.46 -3.58
CA VAL A 450 4.77 -49.19 -3.68
C VAL A 450 4.73 -50.53 -2.96
N ARG A 451 3.92 -50.64 -1.86
CA ARG A 451 3.83 -51.88 -1.06
C ARG A 451 2.71 -52.81 -1.48
N LEU A 452 1.73 -52.37 -2.22
CA LEU A 452 0.66 -53.22 -2.75
C LEU A 452 1.21 -54.10 -3.87
N ASP A 453 1.49 -55.34 -3.50
CA ASP A 453 1.79 -56.40 -4.48
C ASP A 453 0.52 -57.25 -4.66
N PHE A 454 -0.11 -57.11 -5.81
CA PHE A 454 -1.30 -57.90 -6.21
C PHE A 454 -0.93 -59.21 -6.92
N SER A 455 0.36 -59.53 -7.01
CA SER A 455 0.79 -60.78 -7.67
C SER A 455 0.46 -61.98 -6.79
N ILE A 456 -0.28 -62.92 -7.33
CA ILE A 456 -0.63 -64.19 -6.70
C ILE A 456 0.56 -65.16 -6.72
N ALA A 457 1.53 -64.96 -7.63
CA ALA A 457 2.78 -65.69 -7.74
C ALA A 457 3.96 -64.77 -7.43
N LYS A 458 4.91 -65.20 -6.63
CA LYS A 458 6.19 -64.51 -6.42
C LYS A 458 6.91 -64.46 -7.79
N ASP A 459 6.89 -63.32 -8.44
CA ASP A 459 7.67 -63.07 -9.62
C ASP A 459 9.13 -62.87 -9.22
N VAL A 460 9.91 -63.94 -9.34
CA VAL A 460 11.34 -63.93 -9.01
C VAL A 460 12.09 -62.86 -9.78
N HIS A 461 11.64 -62.57 -11.03
CA HIS A 461 12.22 -61.51 -11.83
C HIS A 461 11.93 -60.10 -11.29
N SER A 462 10.78 -59.86 -10.72
CA SER A 462 10.40 -58.60 -10.09
C SER A 462 11.17 -58.36 -8.78
N GLU A 463 11.31 -59.41 -7.93
CA GLU A 463 12.12 -59.32 -6.69
C GLU A 463 13.60 -59.06 -6.99
N THR A 464 14.16 -59.76 -7.98
CA THR A 464 15.55 -59.54 -8.44
C THR A 464 15.76 -58.14 -8.97
N ARG A 465 14.82 -57.62 -9.78
CA ARG A 465 14.85 -56.26 -10.27
C ARG A 465 14.79 -55.22 -9.13
N GLN A 466 13.95 -55.45 -8.14
CA GLN A 466 13.79 -54.56 -6.99
C GLN A 466 15.04 -54.55 -6.08
N ARG A 467 15.68 -55.72 -5.89
CA ARG A 467 16.96 -55.84 -5.20
C ARG A 467 18.08 -55.13 -5.95
N ILE A 468 18.17 -55.33 -7.25
CA ILE A 468 19.16 -54.65 -8.11
C ILE A 468 18.95 -53.15 -8.07
N SER A 469 17.70 -52.65 -8.19
CA SER A 469 17.37 -51.26 -8.09
C SER A 469 17.76 -50.65 -6.71
N GLY A 470 17.50 -51.38 -5.61
CA GLY A 470 17.91 -50.95 -4.27
C GLY A 470 19.43 -50.86 -4.12
N ILE A 471 20.17 -51.87 -4.63
CA ILE A 471 21.64 -51.87 -4.59
C ILE A 471 22.19 -50.70 -5.47
N MET A 472 21.61 -50.51 -6.66
CA MET A 472 22.02 -49.43 -7.57
C MET A 472 21.78 -48.04 -6.95
N SER A 473 20.63 -47.82 -6.31
CA SER A 473 20.35 -46.56 -5.62
C SER A 473 21.38 -46.27 -4.51
N ALA A 474 21.77 -47.29 -3.76
CA ALA A 474 22.80 -47.16 -2.70
C ALA A 474 24.20 -46.86 -3.34
N ILE A 475 24.54 -47.53 -4.44
CA ILE A 475 25.79 -47.24 -5.19
C ILE A 475 25.80 -45.80 -5.70
N MET A 476 24.71 -45.34 -6.32
CA MET A 476 24.59 -43.97 -6.81
C MET A 476 24.75 -42.96 -5.72
N TYR A 477 24.17 -43.18 -4.53
CA TYR A 477 24.34 -42.33 -3.36
C TYR A 477 25.83 -42.20 -2.96
N HIS A 478 26.58 -43.30 -2.91
CA HIS A 478 28.01 -43.27 -2.60
C HIS A 478 28.83 -42.59 -3.72
N ILE A 479 28.46 -42.74 -4.97
CA ILE A 479 29.11 -42.05 -6.11
C ILE A 479 28.88 -40.55 -6.03
N GLU A 480 27.66 -40.12 -5.71
CA GLU A 480 27.34 -38.70 -5.54
C GLU A 480 28.11 -38.09 -4.38
N ARG A 481 28.19 -38.78 -3.23
CA ARG A 481 29.03 -38.36 -2.12
C ARG A 481 30.50 -38.25 -2.51
N ARG A 482 31.01 -39.19 -3.31
CA ARG A 482 32.37 -39.16 -3.84
C ARG A 482 32.61 -38.01 -4.81
N ALA A 483 31.60 -37.62 -5.60
CA ALA A 483 31.65 -36.44 -6.44
C ALA A 483 31.78 -35.14 -5.58
N ASN A 484 31.08 -35.09 -4.44
CA ASN A 484 31.22 -33.97 -3.51
C ASN A 484 32.61 -33.90 -2.85
N VAL A 485 33.27 -35.05 -2.64
CA VAL A 485 34.67 -35.12 -2.20
C VAL A 485 35.61 -34.47 -3.20
N TYR A 486 35.39 -34.62 -4.50
CA TYR A 486 36.16 -33.93 -5.51
C TYR A 486 35.94 -32.42 -5.50
N ASN A 487 34.71 -31.96 -5.27
CA ASN A 487 34.42 -30.54 -5.11
C ASN A 487 35.19 -29.95 -3.90
N SER A 488 35.21 -30.66 -2.78
CA SER A 488 36.00 -30.27 -1.60
C SER A 488 37.50 -30.23 -1.90
N TRP A 489 37.97 -31.11 -2.78
CA TRP A 489 39.38 -31.11 -3.21
C TRP A 489 39.72 -29.89 -4.07
N ASP A 490 38.83 -29.51 -4.99
CA ASP A 490 38.98 -28.29 -5.80
C ASP A 490 38.95 -27.02 -4.92
N GLU A 491 38.06 -26.99 -3.91
CA GLU A 491 38.04 -25.90 -2.93
C GLU A 491 39.36 -25.80 -2.12
N ALA A 492 39.90 -26.94 -1.68
CA ALA A 492 41.18 -26.99 -0.97
C ALA A 492 42.35 -26.52 -1.88
N LEU A 493 42.33 -26.92 -3.15
CA LEU A 493 43.31 -26.45 -4.14
C LEU A 493 43.19 -24.94 -4.39
N ASN A 494 42.00 -24.41 -4.47
CA ASN A 494 41.76 -22.97 -4.61
C ASN A 494 42.21 -22.19 -3.39
N LYS A 495 41.97 -22.69 -2.17
CA LYS A 495 42.49 -22.11 -0.93
C LYS A 495 44.03 -22.11 -0.92
N LEU A 496 44.66 -23.21 -1.34
CA LEU A 496 46.13 -23.30 -1.44
C LEU A 496 46.69 -22.26 -2.41
N LYS A 497 46.02 -21.96 -3.52
CA LYS A 497 46.41 -20.91 -4.46
C LYS A 497 46.51 -19.54 -3.79
N HIS A 498 45.58 -19.25 -2.89
CA HIS A 498 45.47 -17.94 -2.23
C HIS A 498 46.33 -17.85 -0.97
N THR A 499 46.34 -18.86 -0.10
CA THR A 499 47.00 -18.84 1.22
C THR A 499 48.46 -19.29 1.18
N LYS A 500 48.85 -20.12 0.19
CA LYS A 500 50.18 -20.79 0.07
C LYS A 500 50.59 -21.62 1.31
N ASP A 501 49.63 -21.93 2.20
CA ASP A 501 49.87 -22.73 3.40
C ASP A 501 49.75 -24.23 3.07
N VAL A 502 50.91 -24.85 2.88
CA VAL A 502 51.03 -26.28 2.54
C VAL A 502 50.63 -27.19 3.72
N ASN A 503 50.83 -26.76 4.97
CA ASN A 503 50.54 -27.59 6.13
C ASN A 503 49.06 -27.73 6.34
N SER A 504 48.31 -26.61 6.30
CA SER A 504 46.83 -26.63 6.36
C SER A 504 46.23 -27.43 5.21
N TYR A 505 46.78 -27.27 3.99
CA TYR A 505 46.33 -28.05 2.82
C TYR A 505 46.55 -29.55 3.02
N ASN A 506 47.73 -29.98 3.50
CA ASN A 506 48.03 -31.41 3.69
C ASN A 506 47.12 -32.06 4.73
N THR A 507 46.72 -31.35 5.79
CA THR A 507 45.74 -31.83 6.78
C THR A 507 44.36 -32.01 6.13
N THR A 508 43.89 -31.04 5.36
CA THR A 508 42.62 -31.11 4.64
C THR A 508 42.61 -32.25 3.62
N VAL A 509 43.70 -32.41 2.87
CA VAL A 509 43.80 -33.51 1.87
C VAL A 509 43.81 -34.88 2.53
N LYS A 510 44.46 -35.06 3.71
CA LYS A 510 44.37 -36.31 4.45
C LYS A 510 42.94 -36.67 4.81
N GLN A 511 42.14 -35.70 5.24
CA GLN A 511 40.74 -35.89 5.55
C GLN A 511 39.93 -36.27 4.29
N ILE A 512 40.10 -35.51 3.19
CA ILE A 512 39.50 -35.76 1.89
C ILE A 512 39.83 -37.18 1.37
N GLN A 513 41.09 -37.61 1.55
CA GLN A 513 41.51 -38.95 1.16
C GLN A 513 40.88 -40.04 2.02
N ALA A 514 40.68 -39.81 3.34
CA ALA A 514 39.98 -40.70 4.22
C ALA A 514 38.50 -40.86 3.83
N ASP A 515 37.83 -39.74 3.54
CA ASP A 515 36.44 -39.71 3.09
C ASP A 515 36.29 -40.43 1.73
N TYR A 516 37.19 -40.15 0.78
CA TYR A 516 37.23 -40.89 -0.50
C TYR A 516 37.37 -42.39 -0.32
N LYS A 517 38.25 -42.84 0.62
CA LYS A 517 38.48 -44.26 0.93
C LYS A 517 37.22 -44.88 1.52
N ASN A 518 36.55 -44.22 2.43
CA ASN A 518 35.32 -44.68 3.04
C ASN A 518 34.20 -44.89 2.00
N GLU A 519 33.96 -43.89 1.14
CA GLU A 519 32.95 -44.01 0.08
C GLU A 519 33.34 -45.08 -0.94
N SER A 520 34.63 -45.24 -1.25
CA SER A 520 35.10 -46.27 -2.16
C SER A 520 34.93 -47.69 -1.61
N ASN A 521 35.13 -47.85 -0.27
CA ASN A 521 34.88 -49.13 0.39
C ASN A 521 33.38 -49.49 0.34
N GLY A 522 32.49 -48.51 0.61
CA GLY A 522 31.04 -48.72 0.47
C GLY A 522 30.63 -49.16 -0.92
N ILE A 523 31.18 -48.53 -1.96
CA ILE A 523 30.92 -48.95 -3.36
C ILE A 523 31.44 -50.35 -3.62
N ASN A 524 32.63 -50.75 -3.14
CA ASN A 524 33.18 -52.07 -3.34
C ASN A 524 32.35 -53.17 -2.65
N GLU A 525 31.83 -52.92 -1.44
CA GLU A 525 30.94 -53.85 -0.76
C GLU A 525 29.62 -54.05 -1.49
N LEU A 526 29.04 -52.92 -2.00
CA LEU A 526 27.82 -52.99 -2.80
C LEU A 526 28.05 -53.61 -4.18
N ALA A 527 29.21 -53.39 -4.80
CA ALA A 527 29.62 -54.02 -6.05
C ALA A 527 29.74 -55.53 -5.91
N ALA A 528 30.27 -56.00 -4.76
CA ALA A 528 30.32 -57.44 -4.49
C ALA A 528 28.91 -58.07 -4.38
N LYS A 529 27.94 -57.34 -3.81
CA LYS A 529 26.53 -57.76 -3.76
C LYS A 529 25.87 -57.68 -5.14
N LEU A 530 26.18 -56.67 -5.92
CA LEU A 530 25.66 -56.51 -7.29
C LEU A 530 26.15 -57.65 -8.21
N LYS A 531 27.38 -58.09 -8.04
CA LYS A 531 27.97 -59.18 -8.86
C LYS A 531 27.19 -60.47 -8.73
N THR A 532 26.56 -60.77 -7.57
CA THR A 532 25.73 -61.97 -7.38
C THR A 532 24.38 -61.88 -8.09
N GLU A 533 23.88 -60.64 -8.34
CA GLU A 533 22.56 -60.39 -8.94
C GLU A 533 22.65 -60.05 -10.46
N SER A 534 23.69 -59.33 -10.89
CA SER A 534 23.88 -58.94 -12.30
C SER A 534 25.35 -58.71 -12.67
N VAL A 535 25.88 -59.57 -13.55
CA VAL A 535 27.25 -59.43 -14.03
C VAL A 535 27.41 -58.23 -14.96
N GLU A 536 26.44 -57.99 -15.82
CA GLU A 536 26.48 -56.85 -16.79
C GLU A 536 26.58 -55.48 -16.11
N LEU A 537 25.76 -55.25 -15.08
CA LEU A 537 25.79 -54.00 -14.34
C LEU A 537 27.09 -53.84 -13.51
N THR A 538 27.64 -54.97 -13.06
CA THR A 538 28.93 -54.98 -12.35
C THR A 538 30.07 -54.58 -13.28
N ASP A 539 30.08 -55.05 -14.52
CA ASP A 539 31.10 -54.67 -15.50
C ASP A 539 31.04 -53.20 -15.86
N LYS A 540 29.83 -52.67 -16.08
CA LYS A 540 29.64 -51.22 -16.27
C LYS A 540 30.09 -50.41 -15.08
N LEU A 541 29.81 -50.86 -13.85
CA LEU A 541 30.28 -50.22 -12.61
C LEU A 541 31.81 -50.24 -12.49
N ASN A 542 32.46 -51.35 -12.88
CA ASN A 542 33.89 -51.47 -12.90
C ASN A 542 34.54 -50.46 -13.87
N ASP A 543 33.91 -50.16 -15.01
CA ASP A 543 34.40 -49.16 -15.95
C ASP A 543 34.26 -47.74 -15.37
N VAL A 544 33.18 -47.45 -14.61
CA VAL A 544 33.07 -46.19 -13.83
C VAL A 544 34.19 -46.10 -12.84
N GLN A 545 34.45 -47.16 -12.05
CA GLN A 545 35.54 -47.15 -11.05
C GLN A 545 36.94 -47.00 -11.67
N LYS A 546 37.19 -47.58 -12.87
CA LYS A 546 38.46 -47.36 -13.59
C LYS A 546 38.62 -45.88 -13.98
N THR A 547 37.57 -45.29 -14.54
CA THR A 547 37.62 -43.87 -14.94
C THR A 547 37.81 -42.95 -13.74
N GLU A 548 37.19 -43.26 -12.61
CA GLU A 548 37.37 -42.50 -11.40
C GLU A 548 38.75 -42.64 -10.74
N LYS A 549 39.38 -43.80 -10.86
CA LYS A 549 40.80 -43.95 -10.47
C LYS A 549 41.69 -43.04 -11.30
N LEU A 550 41.46 -42.96 -12.62
CA LEU A 550 42.18 -41.99 -13.47
C LEU A 550 41.92 -40.55 -13.04
N LEU A 551 40.69 -40.21 -12.72
CA LEU A 551 40.36 -38.87 -12.20
C LEU A 551 41.10 -38.55 -10.89
N LYS A 552 41.16 -39.52 -9.97
CA LYS A 552 41.90 -39.36 -8.71
C LYS A 552 43.40 -39.16 -8.95
N GLU A 553 44.01 -39.92 -9.92
CA GLU A 553 45.39 -39.73 -10.31
C GLU A 553 45.65 -38.32 -10.87
N LEU A 554 44.72 -37.80 -11.68
CA LEU A 554 44.84 -36.43 -12.20
C LEU A 554 44.74 -35.38 -11.07
N TYR A 555 43.95 -35.62 -10.02
CA TYR A 555 43.93 -34.77 -8.81
C TYR A 555 45.27 -34.85 -8.05
N GLY A 556 45.89 -36.07 -7.94
CA GLY A 556 47.22 -36.23 -7.38
C GLY A 556 48.30 -35.49 -8.18
N GLN A 557 48.23 -35.59 -9.53
CA GLN A 557 49.15 -34.84 -10.42
C GLN A 557 48.98 -33.32 -10.27
N THR A 558 47.75 -32.87 -10.16
CA THR A 558 47.44 -31.47 -9.92
C THR A 558 47.98 -31.02 -8.55
N GLN A 559 47.78 -31.82 -7.50
CA GLN A 559 48.36 -31.59 -6.19
C GLN A 559 49.90 -31.43 -6.25
N ALA A 560 50.60 -32.38 -6.87
CA ALA A 560 52.04 -32.36 -7.04
C ALA A 560 52.51 -31.11 -7.84
N LEU A 561 51.74 -30.70 -8.88
CA LEU A 561 52.04 -29.49 -9.64
C LEU A 561 51.96 -28.24 -8.76
N TYR A 562 50.99 -28.18 -7.87
CA TYR A 562 50.81 -27.04 -6.99
C TYR A 562 51.79 -27.00 -5.82
N THR A 563 52.00 -28.14 -5.13
CA THR A 563 52.85 -28.22 -3.93
C THR A 563 54.35 -28.28 -4.27
N GLU A 564 54.77 -29.10 -5.28
CA GLU A 564 56.19 -29.35 -5.53
C GLU A 564 56.79 -28.45 -6.61
N LYS A 565 55.92 -27.92 -7.52
CA LYS A 565 56.42 -27.13 -8.65
C LYS A 565 56.09 -25.64 -8.51
N LEU A 566 54.88 -25.28 -8.17
CA LEU A 566 54.43 -23.86 -8.04
C LEU A 566 54.98 -23.23 -6.77
N ILE A 567 54.73 -23.83 -5.59
CA ILE A 567 55.09 -23.25 -4.29
C ILE A 567 56.62 -23.36 -4.07
N ALA A 568 57.24 -24.43 -4.57
CA ALA A 568 58.70 -24.59 -4.54
C ALA A 568 59.43 -23.75 -5.60
N GLY A 569 58.76 -22.96 -6.42
CA GLY A 569 59.35 -22.04 -7.40
C GLY A 569 60.12 -22.69 -8.55
N LYS A 570 59.86 -23.98 -8.84
CA LYS A 570 60.60 -24.78 -9.85
C LYS A 570 60.12 -24.60 -11.27
N VAL A 571 58.97 -23.91 -11.50
CA VAL A 571 58.37 -23.75 -12.85
C VAL A 571 57.97 -22.29 -13.06
N GLY A 572 58.27 -21.76 -14.26
CA GLY A 572 57.87 -20.41 -14.67
C GLY A 572 56.34 -20.29 -14.85
N ARG A 573 55.82 -19.08 -14.66
CA ARG A 573 54.38 -18.81 -14.65
C ARG A 573 53.66 -19.27 -15.92
N ASN A 574 54.24 -19.08 -17.10
CA ASN A 574 53.63 -19.46 -18.37
C ASN A 574 53.55 -21.00 -18.53
N GLN A 575 54.63 -21.68 -18.14
CA GLN A 575 54.69 -23.15 -18.20
C GLN A 575 53.75 -23.81 -17.17
N PHE A 576 53.55 -23.14 -16.00
CA PHE A 576 52.56 -23.59 -15.02
C PHE A 576 51.14 -23.48 -15.55
N VAL A 577 50.77 -22.35 -16.20
CA VAL A 577 49.42 -22.14 -16.77
C VAL A 577 49.12 -23.16 -17.85
N GLU A 578 50.07 -23.51 -18.67
CA GLU A 578 49.93 -24.52 -19.73
C GLU A 578 49.69 -25.92 -19.13
N LEU A 579 50.46 -26.32 -18.13
CA LEU A 579 50.32 -27.58 -17.44
C LEU A 579 48.99 -27.67 -16.64
N ASP A 580 48.61 -26.59 -15.94
CA ASP A 580 47.35 -26.53 -15.18
C ASP A 580 46.15 -26.62 -16.13
N SER A 581 46.15 -25.89 -17.25
CA SER A 581 45.07 -25.94 -18.25
C SER A 581 44.94 -27.32 -18.89
N GLY A 582 46.06 -27.97 -19.15
CA GLY A 582 46.09 -29.33 -19.68
C GLY A 582 45.53 -30.37 -18.71
N LEU A 583 45.88 -30.26 -17.43
CA LEU A 583 45.30 -31.12 -16.38
C LEU A 583 43.81 -30.86 -16.15
N LYS A 584 43.40 -29.61 -16.19
CA LYS A 584 42.01 -29.21 -16.03
C LYS A 584 41.13 -29.81 -17.15
N ARG A 585 41.56 -29.68 -18.41
CA ARG A 585 40.88 -30.29 -19.56
C ARG A 585 40.74 -31.78 -19.41
N LYS A 586 41.80 -32.49 -19.02
CA LYS A 586 41.75 -33.94 -18.80
C LYS A 586 40.80 -34.34 -17.67
N LYS A 587 40.71 -33.54 -16.61
CA LYS A 587 39.73 -33.74 -15.52
C LYS A 587 38.31 -33.60 -16.04
N GLU A 588 38.03 -32.55 -16.83
CA GLU A 588 36.72 -32.31 -17.43
C GLU A 588 36.34 -33.47 -18.36
N GLU A 589 37.25 -33.93 -19.22
CA GLU A 589 37.02 -35.10 -20.08
C GLU A 589 36.71 -36.38 -19.28
N CYS A 590 37.42 -36.63 -18.17
CA CYS A 590 37.13 -37.74 -17.28
C CYS A 590 35.76 -37.61 -16.58
N GLN A 591 35.40 -36.40 -16.12
CA GLN A 591 34.09 -36.14 -15.47
C GLN A 591 32.92 -36.32 -16.46
N GLU A 592 33.07 -35.84 -17.70
CA GLU A 592 32.08 -36.08 -18.76
C GLU A 592 31.94 -37.59 -19.06
N ARG A 593 33.06 -38.31 -19.11
CA ARG A 593 33.05 -39.75 -19.34
C ARG A 593 32.36 -40.51 -18.21
N ILE A 594 32.63 -40.13 -16.93
CA ILE A 594 31.93 -40.69 -15.77
C ILE A 594 30.44 -40.43 -15.88
N THR A 595 30.04 -39.20 -16.23
CA THR A 595 28.61 -38.81 -16.37
C THR A 595 27.92 -39.65 -17.47
N GLN A 596 28.60 -39.91 -18.59
CA GLN A 596 28.06 -40.76 -19.64
C GLN A 596 27.92 -42.22 -19.19
N LEU A 597 28.91 -42.75 -18.48
CA LEU A 597 28.87 -44.12 -17.94
C LEU A 597 27.76 -44.27 -16.89
N LEU A 598 27.55 -43.29 -16.04
CA LEU A 598 26.48 -43.28 -15.04
C LEU A 598 25.09 -43.23 -15.69
N LYS A 599 24.92 -42.47 -16.79
CA LYS A 599 23.67 -42.52 -17.57
C LYS A 599 23.39 -43.88 -18.17
N SER A 600 24.42 -44.66 -18.48
CA SER A 600 24.24 -46.02 -19.01
C SER A 600 23.98 -47.09 -17.94
N LEU A 601 24.15 -46.72 -16.65
CA LEU A 601 23.85 -47.54 -15.47
C LEU A 601 22.41 -47.36 -14.96
N ASN A 602 21.80 -46.20 -15.24
CA ASN A 602 20.37 -45.95 -14.99
C ASN A 602 19.54 -46.48 -16.16
#